data_8822ba13ba9b07606264edb2644dd746
#
_entry.id   8822ba13ba9b07606264edb2644dd746
#
_cell.length_a   1.000
_cell.length_b   1.000
_cell.length_c   1.000
_cell.angle_alpha   90.00
_cell.angle_beta   90.00
_cell.angle_gamma   90.00
#
_symmetry.space_group_name_H-M   'P 1'
#
loop_
_entity.id
_entity.type
_entity.pdbx_description
1 polymer ?
#
loop_
_entity_poly.entity_id
_entity_poly.type
_entity_poly.pdbx_seq_one_letter_code
_entity_poly.pdbx_strand_id
1 'polypeptide(L)'
;MRTLSSATASVCSSIFLWTCLLIWGPDPVRAQRPSFGRCPDLPTVQNFDVEQFKGVWYEVERSFYVFEITSMCTTFNFTSKPDGNLRVHIKTVSRLTRNPSIHIGTAAPQLANPARLNYRVDSLLPSSISRMLPGAGEYSILDTDYEQYAILWSCSDLGFFHADLIWVMGRDKDLPAEVRHKIYTSLQELGFDPEILVLTNHKNCPPQF
;
A
#
# COMPACT_ATOMS: atom_id res chain seq x y z
N MET A 1 58.61 29.45 -37.39
CA MET A 1 57.87 29.75 -36.19
C MET A 1 56.63 28.89 -36.15
N ARG A 2 56.56 27.99 -35.20
CA ARG A 2 55.54 26.91 -35.12
C ARG A 2 54.32 27.41 -34.33
N THR A 3 53.15 27.30 -34.91
CA THR A 3 51.88 27.52 -34.23
C THR A 3 51.49 26.28 -33.42
N LEU A 4 51.56 26.37 -32.11
CA LEU A 4 50.96 25.47 -31.15
C LEU A 4 49.76 26.20 -30.50
N SER A 5 48.70 25.48 -30.32
CA SER A 5 47.55 25.80 -29.46
C SER A 5 46.19 25.94 -30.15
N SER A 6 45.50 24.83 -30.26
CA SER A 6 44.01 24.88 -30.25
C SER A 6 43.37 23.57 -29.74
N ALA A 7 44.13 22.67 -29.16
CA ALA A 7 43.59 21.37 -28.71
C ALA A 7 43.16 21.34 -27.23
N THR A 8 43.52 22.29 -26.39
CA THR A 8 43.26 22.23 -24.93
C THR A 8 41.93 22.88 -24.50
N ALA A 9 41.33 23.72 -25.34
CA ALA A 9 40.07 24.38 -24.98
C ALA A 9 38.81 23.54 -25.16
N SER A 10 38.89 22.51 -26.04
CA SER A 10 37.70 21.70 -26.36
C SER A 10 37.39 20.61 -25.30
N VAL A 11 38.40 20.12 -24.60
CA VAL A 11 38.26 19.04 -23.60
C VAL A 11 37.66 19.55 -22.28
N CYS A 12 38.00 20.77 -21.86
CA CYS A 12 37.45 21.37 -20.64
C CYS A 12 35.94 21.66 -20.72
N SER A 13 35.44 22.03 -21.93
CA SER A 13 34.02 22.32 -22.14
C SER A 13 33.13 21.08 -22.05
N SER A 14 33.64 19.92 -22.53
CA SER A 14 32.89 18.64 -22.49
C SER A 14 32.75 18.05 -21.08
N ILE A 15 33.78 18.22 -20.24
CA ILE A 15 33.75 17.72 -18.85
C ILE A 15 32.77 18.57 -18.00
N PHE A 16 32.69 19.87 -18.23
CA PHE A 16 31.76 20.74 -17.52
C PHE A 16 30.29 20.47 -17.87
N LEU A 17 29.99 20.11 -19.12
CA LEU A 17 28.64 19.73 -19.54
C LEU A 17 28.18 18.39 -18.91
N TRP A 18 29.08 17.44 -18.76
CA TRP A 18 28.78 16.14 -18.14
C TRP A 18 28.59 16.26 -16.60
N THR A 19 29.36 17.11 -15.94
CA THR A 19 29.20 17.34 -14.50
C THR A 19 27.95 18.12 -14.17
N CYS A 20 27.49 19.06 -15.01
CA CYS A 20 26.21 19.74 -14.82
C CYS A 20 24.99 18.83 -15.01
N LEU A 21 25.06 17.85 -15.93
CA LEU A 21 23.98 16.87 -16.11
C LEU A 21 23.81 15.91 -14.93
N LEU A 22 24.86 15.69 -14.13
CA LEU A 22 24.80 14.86 -12.92
C LEU A 22 24.23 15.58 -11.70
N ILE A 23 24.20 16.92 -11.72
CA ILE A 23 23.70 17.74 -10.60
C ILE A 23 22.21 18.11 -10.78
N TRP A 24 21.70 18.05 -12.02
CA TRP A 24 20.31 18.38 -12.37
C TRP A 24 19.55 17.15 -12.90
N GLY A 25 19.92 15.96 -12.47
CA GLY A 25 19.09 14.78 -12.71
C GLY A 25 17.70 15.00 -12.09
N PRO A 26 16.62 14.52 -12.72
CA PRO A 26 15.30 14.56 -12.10
C PRO A 26 15.43 13.86 -10.72
N ASP A 27 14.85 14.49 -9.69
CA ASP A 27 14.80 13.90 -8.36
C ASP A 27 14.46 12.42 -8.48
N PRO A 28 15.21 11.51 -7.85
CA PRO A 28 14.90 10.09 -7.94
C PRO A 28 13.46 9.95 -7.48
N VAL A 29 12.60 9.49 -8.36
CA VAL A 29 11.24 9.08 -8.03
C VAL A 29 11.37 8.27 -6.74
N ARG A 30 10.79 8.76 -5.64
CA ARG A 30 10.78 8.09 -4.33
C ARG A 30 9.89 6.85 -4.46
N ALA A 31 10.34 5.87 -5.23
CA ALA A 31 9.78 4.53 -5.20
C ALA A 31 10.06 3.94 -3.81
N GLN A 32 9.20 3.07 -3.35
CA GLN A 32 9.32 2.33 -2.09
C GLN A 32 10.78 2.06 -1.74
N ARG A 33 11.26 2.65 -0.66
CA ARG A 33 12.57 2.28 -0.13
C ARG A 33 12.35 0.99 0.64
N PRO A 34 12.94 -0.14 0.22
CA PRO A 34 13.01 -1.28 1.11
C PRO A 34 13.72 -0.81 2.38
N SER A 35 13.05 -0.92 3.50
CA SER A 35 13.62 -0.54 4.79
C SER A 35 14.58 -1.64 5.24
N PHE A 36 15.73 -1.26 5.80
CA PHE A 36 16.70 -2.23 6.32
C PHE A 36 16.16 -2.89 7.59
N GLY A 37 16.43 -4.19 7.71
CA GLY A 37 16.06 -4.98 8.89
C GLY A 37 14.79 -5.80 8.68
N ARG A 38 14.29 -6.35 9.79
CA ARG A 38 13.05 -7.14 9.82
C ARG A 38 11.84 -6.24 9.95
N CYS A 39 10.66 -6.80 9.67
CA CYS A 39 9.39 -6.14 9.94
C CYS A 39 9.31 -5.64 11.39
N PRO A 40 8.98 -4.35 11.61
CA PRO A 40 8.79 -3.82 12.96
C PRO A 40 7.54 -4.42 13.60
N ASP A 41 7.54 -4.52 14.93
CA ASP A 41 6.34 -4.84 15.69
C ASP A 41 5.59 -3.53 16.01
N LEU A 42 4.61 -3.19 15.19
CA LEU A 42 3.85 -1.97 15.36
C LEU A 42 2.66 -2.16 16.32
N PRO A 43 2.30 -1.13 17.08
CA PRO A 43 1.07 -1.14 17.85
C PRO A 43 -0.14 -1.22 16.92
N THR A 44 -1.18 -1.90 17.39
CA THR A 44 -2.45 -2.02 16.68
C THR A 44 -3.56 -1.40 17.53
N VAL A 45 -4.70 -1.18 16.90
CA VAL A 45 -5.89 -0.71 17.61
C VAL A 45 -6.19 -1.64 18.81
N GLN A 46 -6.39 -1.03 19.99
CA GLN A 46 -6.70 -1.77 21.21
C GLN A 46 -8.18 -2.17 21.24
N ASN A 47 -8.46 -3.37 21.78
CA ASN A 47 -9.82 -3.90 21.88
C ASN A 47 -10.58 -3.88 20.55
N PHE A 48 -9.90 -4.29 19.48
CA PHE A 48 -10.46 -4.30 18.13
C PHE A 48 -11.76 -5.10 18.07
N ASP A 49 -12.82 -4.41 17.63
CA ASP A 49 -14.16 -5.00 17.46
C ASP A 49 -14.35 -5.43 15.99
N VAL A 50 -14.26 -6.73 15.79
CA VAL A 50 -14.42 -7.37 14.46
C VAL A 50 -15.83 -7.13 13.89
N GLU A 51 -16.87 -7.04 14.77
CA GLU A 51 -18.24 -6.84 14.34
C GLU A 51 -18.46 -5.42 13.80
N GLN A 52 -17.89 -4.41 14.44
CA GLN A 52 -17.96 -3.02 13.96
C GLN A 52 -17.14 -2.82 12.68
N PHE A 53 -16.07 -3.61 12.48
CA PHE A 53 -15.21 -3.49 11.32
C PHE A 53 -15.84 -4.03 10.02
N LYS A 54 -16.86 -4.87 10.13
CA LYS A 54 -17.56 -5.45 8.97
C LYS A 54 -18.19 -4.42 8.04
N GLY A 55 -18.57 -4.89 6.87
CA GLY A 55 -19.20 -4.09 5.82
C GLY A 55 -18.21 -3.63 4.75
N VAL A 56 -18.60 -2.61 4.01
CA VAL A 56 -17.86 -2.10 2.87
C VAL A 56 -16.88 -1.02 3.32
N TRP A 57 -15.66 -1.14 2.79
CA TRP A 57 -14.62 -0.14 2.87
C TRP A 57 -14.11 0.17 1.46
N TYR A 58 -13.87 1.43 1.18
CA TYR A 58 -13.22 1.91 -0.04
C TYR A 58 -11.74 2.15 0.21
N GLU A 59 -10.87 1.70 -0.68
CA GLU A 59 -9.47 2.10 -0.65
C GLU A 59 -9.39 3.57 -1.06
N VAL A 60 -9.02 4.45 -0.15
CA VAL A 60 -8.90 5.90 -0.44
C VAL A 60 -7.49 6.25 -0.83
N GLU A 61 -6.53 5.73 -0.10
CA GLU A 61 -5.10 5.90 -0.36
C GLU A 61 -4.35 4.60 -0.07
N ARG A 62 -3.20 4.44 -0.70
CA ARG A 62 -2.30 3.33 -0.41
C ARG A 62 -0.85 3.74 -0.64
N SER A 63 0.09 3.05 0.00
CA SER A 63 1.49 3.14 -0.38
C SER A 63 1.70 2.64 -1.81
N PHE A 64 2.70 3.20 -2.49
CA PHE A 64 3.00 2.82 -3.87
C PHE A 64 3.45 1.36 -3.95
N TYR A 65 2.74 0.56 -4.74
CA TYR A 65 3.11 -0.82 -5.04
C TYR A 65 2.96 -1.09 -6.54
N VAL A 66 4.02 -1.60 -7.16
CA VAL A 66 4.12 -1.72 -8.63
C VAL A 66 2.96 -2.51 -9.24
N PHE A 67 2.52 -3.59 -8.61
CA PHE A 67 1.43 -4.42 -9.12
C PHE A 67 0.05 -3.77 -8.97
N GLU A 68 -0.10 -2.77 -8.11
CA GLU A 68 -1.39 -2.10 -7.88
C GLU A 68 -1.55 -0.79 -8.63
N ILE A 69 -0.50 -0.30 -9.32
CA ILE A 69 -0.58 0.91 -10.17
C ILE A 69 -1.71 0.80 -11.21
N THR A 70 -1.97 -0.40 -11.66
CA THR A 70 -2.98 -0.68 -12.68
C THR A 70 -4.39 -0.83 -12.13
N SER A 71 -4.59 -0.77 -10.79
CA SER A 71 -5.91 -0.91 -10.17
C SER A 71 -6.57 0.43 -9.86
N MET A 72 -7.90 0.44 -9.94
CA MET A 72 -8.76 1.56 -9.56
C MET A 72 -10.07 1.01 -9.00
N CYS A 73 -10.87 1.87 -8.36
CA CYS A 73 -12.17 1.49 -7.82
C CYS A 73 -12.11 0.33 -6.81
N THR A 74 -11.03 0.27 -6.03
CA THR A 74 -10.83 -0.84 -5.09
C THR A 74 -11.76 -0.73 -3.90
N THR A 75 -12.48 -1.81 -3.61
CA THR A 75 -13.37 -1.93 -2.45
C THR A 75 -13.14 -3.26 -1.74
N PHE A 76 -13.30 -3.23 -0.43
CA PHE A 76 -13.24 -4.40 0.43
C PHE A 76 -14.58 -4.56 1.11
N ASN A 77 -15.14 -5.76 1.10
CA ASN A 77 -16.35 -6.07 1.87
C ASN A 77 -16.06 -7.22 2.82
N PHE A 78 -16.10 -6.92 4.12
CA PHE A 78 -15.87 -7.89 5.19
C PHE A 78 -17.20 -8.41 5.71
N THR A 79 -17.39 -9.72 5.67
CA THR A 79 -18.60 -10.39 6.17
C THR A 79 -18.23 -11.54 7.10
N SER A 80 -19.06 -11.82 8.11
CA SER A 80 -18.83 -12.89 9.06
C SER A 80 -18.95 -14.29 8.39
N LYS A 81 -18.11 -15.19 8.85
CA LYS A 81 -18.25 -16.64 8.61
C LYS A 81 -18.67 -17.35 9.90
N PRO A 82 -19.32 -18.52 9.81
CA PRO A 82 -19.74 -19.27 10.98
C PRO A 82 -18.60 -19.70 11.91
N ASP A 83 -17.39 -19.78 11.39
CA ASP A 83 -16.17 -20.18 12.11
C ASP A 83 -15.48 -19.01 12.85
N GLY A 84 -16.11 -17.83 12.93
CA GLY A 84 -15.55 -16.63 13.56
C GLY A 84 -14.56 -15.87 12.70
N ASN A 85 -14.24 -16.35 11.50
CA ASN A 85 -13.40 -15.64 10.54
C ASN A 85 -14.22 -14.61 9.75
N LEU A 86 -13.50 -13.77 9.00
CA LEU A 86 -14.11 -12.85 8.05
C LEU A 86 -13.91 -13.34 6.62
N ARG A 87 -14.98 -13.35 5.84
CA ARG A 87 -14.88 -13.44 4.37
C ARG A 87 -14.65 -12.05 3.83
N VAL A 88 -13.65 -11.92 2.98
CA VAL A 88 -13.27 -10.65 2.35
C VAL A 88 -13.50 -10.75 0.86
N HIS A 89 -14.33 -9.86 0.33
CA HIS A 89 -14.51 -9.68 -1.11
C HIS A 89 -13.79 -8.41 -1.52
N ILE A 90 -12.72 -8.57 -2.28
CA ILE A 90 -11.96 -7.44 -2.84
C ILE A 90 -12.40 -7.27 -4.29
N LYS A 91 -12.99 -6.13 -4.60
CA LYS A 91 -13.36 -5.76 -5.97
C LYS A 91 -12.42 -4.69 -6.45
N THR A 92 -11.96 -4.80 -7.68
CA THR A 92 -11.12 -3.79 -8.31
C THR A 92 -11.36 -3.74 -9.82
N VAL A 93 -10.96 -2.66 -10.46
CA VAL A 93 -11.04 -2.46 -11.91
C VAL A 93 -9.66 -2.20 -12.45
N SER A 94 -9.28 -2.88 -13.51
CA SER A 94 -8.02 -2.61 -14.21
C SER A 94 -8.06 -1.25 -14.90
N ARG A 95 -7.07 -0.39 -14.66
CA ARG A 95 -6.93 0.90 -15.38
C ARG A 95 -6.69 0.72 -16.86
N LEU A 96 -5.98 -0.35 -17.23
CA LEU A 96 -5.58 -0.61 -18.63
C LEU A 96 -6.73 -1.20 -19.44
N THR A 97 -7.34 -2.27 -18.92
CA THR A 97 -8.36 -3.03 -19.67
C THR A 97 -9.80 -2.62 -19.34
N ARG A 98 -9.99 -1.86 -18.25
CA ARG A 98 -11.30 -1.51 -17.68
C ARG A 98 -12.11 -2.73 -17.22
N ASN A 99 -11.50 -3.90 -17.19
CA ASN A 99 -12.16 -5.11 -16.74
C ASN A 99 -12.22 -5.13 -15.20
N PRO A 100 -13.40 -5.45 -14.64
CA PRO A 100 -13.56 -5.70 -13.21
C PRO A 100 -12.95 -7.05 -12.84
N SER A 101 -12.39 -7.14 -11.64
CA SER A 101 -11.98 -8.39 -11.00
C SER A 101 -12.51 -8.46 -9.57
N ILE A 102 -12.78 -9.68 -9.11
CA ILE A 102 -13.22 -9.96 -7.74
C ILE A 102 -12.30 -11.04 -7.19
N HIS A 103 -11.67 -10.72 -6.08
CA HIS A 103 -10.88 -11.67 -5.30
C HIS A 103 -11.61 -11.98 -4.00
N ILE A 104 -11.73 -13.25 -3.67
CA ILE A 104 -12.38 -13.69 -2.44
C ILE A 104 -11.32 -14.35 -1.58
N GLY A 105 -11.37 -14.05 -0.30
CA GLY A 105 -10.46 -14.65 0.67
C GLY A 105 -11.07 -14.72 2.06
N THR A 106 -10.31 -15.29 2.96
CA THR A 106 -10.66 -15.42 4.37
C THR A 106 -9.60 -14.72 5.22
N ALA A 107 -10.02 -13.77 6.04
CA ALA A 107 -9.19 -13.13 7.05
C ALA A 107 -9.53 -13.71 8.43
N ALA A 108 -8.55 -14.32 9.07
CA ALA A 108 -8.70 -14.93 10.39
C ALA A 108 -8.09 -14.02 11.45
N PRO A 109 -8.89 -13.42 12.35
CA PRO A 109 -8.39 -12.67 13.49
C PRO A 109 -7.54 -13.56 14.40
N GLN A 110 -6.41 -13.01 14.87
CA GLN A 110 -5.56 -13.77 15.81
C GLN A 110 -6.16 -13.73 17.22
N LEU A 111 -6.13 -14.85 17.93
CA LEU A 111 -6.73 -14.96 19.27
C LEU A 111 -6.10 -13.99 20.29
N ALA A 112 -4.78 -13.78 20.20
CA ALA A 112 -4.06 -12.90 21.12
C ALA A 112 -4.23 -11.42 20.77
N ASN A 113 -4.49 -11.10 19.51
CA ASN A 113 -4.66 -9.74 19.02
C ASN A 113 -5.59 -9.74 17.80
N PRO A 114 -6.90 -9.53 17.99
CA PRO A 114 -7.87 -9.58 16.89
C PRO A 114 -7.67 -8.52 15.80
N ALA A 115 -6.91 -7.44 16.08
CA ALA A 115 -6.53 -6.44 15.10
C ALA A 115 -5.47 -6.95 14.10
N ARG A 116 -4.87 -8.13 14.34
CA ARG A 116 -4.01 -8.82 13.39
C ARG A 116 -4.79 -9.91 12.69
N LEU A 117 -4.87 -9.81 11.38
CA LEU A 117 -5.66 -10.67 10.50
C LEU A 117 -4.74 -11.52 9.62
N ASN A 118 -4.85 -12.83 9.70
CA ASN A 118 -4.20 -13.73 8.76
C ASN A 118 -5.09 -13.88 7.52
N TYR A 119 -4.73 -13.22 6.43
CA TYR A 119 -5.49 -13.28 5.18
C TYR A 119 -4.97 -14.36 4.24
N ARG A 120 -5.90 -15.09 3.66
CA ARG A 120 -5.64 -16.11 2.63
C ARG A 120 -6.61 -15.94 1.48
N VAL A 121 -6.10 -16.04 0.26
CA VAL A 121 -6.93 -16.06 -0.94
C VAL A 121 -7.63 -17.41 -1.02
N ASP A 122 -8.94 -17.40 -1.22
CA ASP A 122 -9.72 -18.63 -1.45
C ASP A 122 -9.34 -19.18 -2.84
N SER A 123 -8.73 -20.33 -2.86
CA SER A 123 -8.26 -21.01 -4.06
C SER A 123 -8.46 -22.51 -3.93
N LEU A 124 -8.49 -23.22 -5.06
CA LEU A 124 -8.53 -24.69 -5.08
C LEU A 124 -7.17 -25.32 -4.73
N LEU A 125 -6.14 -24.50 -4.51
CA LEU A 125 -4.80 -24.95 -4.17
C LEU A 125 -4.73 -25.38 -2.70
N PRO A 126 -3.86 -26.34 -2.36
CA PRO A 126 -3.59 -26.72 -0.97
C PRO A 126 -3.21 -25.48 -0.12
N SER A 127 -3.54 -25.52 1.16
CA SER A 127 -3.33 -24.39 2.09
C SER A 127 -1.86 -23.92 2.19
N SER A 128 -0.91 -24.84 1.97
CA SER A 128 0.52 -24.51 1.92
C SER A 128 0.88 -23.62 0.72
N ILE A 129 0.21 -23.81 -0.42
CA ILE A 129 0.45 -23.03 -1.64
C ILE A 129 -0.38 -21.75 -1.62
N SER A 130 -1.62 -21.79 -1.12
CA SER A 130 -2.48 -20.61 -1.06
C SER A 130 -1.93 -19.49 -0.17
N ARG A 131 -1.06 -19.81 0.80
CA ARG A 131 -0.33 -18.83 1.62
C ARG A 131 0.75 -18.08 0.85
N MET A 132 1.18 -18.60 -0.29
CA MET A 132 2.21 -17.99 -1.14
C MET A 132 1.61 -17.16 -2.28
N LEU A 133 0.28 -17.14 -2.39
CA LEU A 133 -0.38 -16.33 -3.41
C LEU A 133 -0.18 -14.83 -3.12
N PRO A 134 -0.03 -14.01 -4.17
CA PRO A 134 0.06 -12.56 -4.01
C PRO A 134 -1.12 -12.02 -3.19
N GLY A 135 -0.83 -11.19 -2.21
CA GLY A 135 -1.82 -10.62 -1.31
C GLY A 135 -2.15 -11.47 -0.08
N ALA A 136 -1.77 -12.76 -0.02
CA ALA A 136 -1.89 -13.53 1.21
C ALA A 136 -0.82 -13.09 2.23
N GLY A 137 -1.18 -13.03 3.51
CA GLY A 137 -0.25 -12.62 4.56
C GLY A 137 -0.94 -12.12 5.83
N GLU A 138 -0.14 -11.54 6.70
CA GLU A 138 -0.63 -10.88 7.91
C GLU A 138 -0.92 -9.41 7.60
N TYR A 139 -2.08 -8.96 8.03
CA TYR A 139 -2.55 -7.58 7.95
C TYR A 139 -2.89 -7.08 9.34
N SER A 140 -2.36 -5.95 9.72
CA SER A 140 -2.61 -5.30 11.02
C SER A 140 -3.48 -4.06 10.84
N ILE A 141 -4.50 -3.93 11.67
CA ILE A 141 -5.29 -2.70 11.78
C ILE A 141 -4.54 -1.79 12.76
N LEU A 142 -3.88 -0.76 12.23
CA LEU A 142 -3.08 0.16 13.05
C LEU A 142 -3.97 1.15 13.79
N ASP A 143 -5.00 1.67 13.11
CA ASP A 143 -5.94 2.63 13.67
C ASP A 143 -7.29 2.56 12.92
N THR A 144 -8.40 2.83 13.61
CA THR A 144 -9.74 2.97 13.03
C THR A 144 -10.71 3.59 14.00
N ASP A 145 -11.68 4.35 13.51
CA ASP A 145 -12.88 4.76 14.25
C ASP A 145 -14.12 3.93 13.87
N TYR A 146 -13.95 2.94 12.98
CA TYR A 146 -15.00 2.06 12.43
C TYR A 146 -16.04 2.75 11.53
N GLU A 147 -16.22 4.07 11.68
CA GLU A 147 -17.29 4.85 11.05
C GLU A 147 -16.81 5.63 9.82
N GLN A 148 -15.56 6.11 9.82
CA GLN A 148 -15.05 6.95 8.75
C GLN A 148 -13.82 6.35 8.08
N TYR A 149 -12.85 5.84 8.86
CA TYR A 149 -11.58 5.37 8.31
C TYR A 149 -11.02 4.14 9.02
N ALA A 150 -10.09 3.48 8.33
CA ALA A 150 -9.20 2.47 8.89
C ALA A 150 -7.83 2.52 8.20
N ILE A 151 -6.76 2.28 8.98
CA ILE A 151 -5.40 2.13 8.48
C ILE A 151 -5.01 0.66 8.57
N LEU A 152 -4.81 0.04 7.43
CA LEU A 152 -4.26 -1.31 7.31
C LEU A 152 -2.78 -1.25 6.98
N TRP A 153 -2.03 -2.16 7.56
CA TRP A 153 -0.62 -2.35 7.29
C TRP A 153 -0.30 -3.83 7.13
N SER A 154 0.59 -4.12 6.21
CA SER A 154 1.18 -5.44 6.04
C SER A 154 2.67 -5.29 5.78
N CYS A 155 3.47 -6.18 6.32
CA CYS A 155 4.91 -6.19 6.12
C CYS A 155 5.39 -7.55 5.65
N SER A 156 6.28 -7.53 4.66
CA SER A 156 6.94 -8.71 4.13
C SER A 156 8.42 -8.67 4.48
N ASP A 157 8.87 -9.67 5.24
CA ASP A 157 10.28 -9.84 5.57
C ASP A 157 11.02 -10.48 4.37
N LEU A 158 12.02 -9.79 3.87
CA LEU A 158 12.85 -10.20 2.72
C LEU A 158 14.28 -10.55 3.15
N GLY A 159 14.51 -10.84 4.42
CA GLY A 159 15.78 -11.19 5.03
C GLY A 159 16.52 -9.96 5.56
N PHE A 160 17.32 -9.28 4.75
CA PHE A 160 18.03 -8.06 5.14
C PHE A 160 17.19 -6.80 5.00
N PHE A 161 16.06 -6.90 4.35
CA PHE A 161 15.13 -5.82 4.07
C PHE A 161 13.71 -6.25 4.43
N HIS A 162 12.83 -5.29 4.63
CA HIS A 162 11.40 -5.52 4.67
C HIS A 162 10.68 -4.55 3.73
N ALA A 163 9.49 -4.93 3.31
CA ALA A 163 8.62 -4.09 2.51
C ALA A 163 7.30 -3.87 3.23
N ASP A 164 7.00 -2.60 3.50
CA ASP A 164 5.75 -2.17 4.12
C ASP A 164 4.71 -1.81 3.06
N LEU A 165 3.49 -2.23 3.31
CA LEU A 165 2.33 -1.85 2.53
C LEU A 165 1.28 -1.25 3.47
N ILE A 166 0.81 -0.05 3.13
CA ILE A 166 -0.18 0.69 3.90
C ILE A 166 -1.40 0.94 3.00
N TRP A 167 -2.58 0.72 3.55
CA TRP A 167 -3.84 1.10 2.94
C TRP A 167 -4.61 1.99 3.91
N VAL A 168 -5.05 3.14 3.42
CA VAL A 168 -6.03 3.98 4.07
C VAL A 168 -7.38 3.67 3.45
N MET A 169 -8.26 3.13 4.26
CA MET A 169 -9.62 2.80 3.85
C MET A 169 -10.61 3.80 4.43
N GLY A 170 -11.68 4.08 3.69
CA GLY A 170 -12.78 4.92 4.12
C GLY A 170 -14.12 4.20 3.99
N ARG A 171 -15.12 4.62 4.79
CA ARG A 171 -16.52 4.22 4.55
C ARG A 171 -17.08 4.94 3.33
N ASP A 172 -16.49 6.08 2.97
CA ASP A 172 -16.75 6.80 1.73
C ASP A 172 -15.52 6.78 0.81
N LYS A 173 -15.73 7.07 -0.48
CA LYS A 173 -14.65 7.10 -1.51
C LYS A 173 -13.70 8.28 -1.36
N ASP A 174 -14.06 9.24 -0.53
CA ASP A 174 -13.25 10.40 -0.16
C ASP A 174 -13.35 10.65 1.33
N LEU A 175 -12.28 11.19 1.93
CA LEU A 175 -12.23 11.48 3.36
C LEU A 175 -12.16 12.99 3.59
N PRO A 176 -12.87 13.51 4.61
CA PRO A 176 -12.74 14.89 5.03
C PRO A 176 -11.29 15.26 5.38
N ALA A 177 -10.90 16.51 5.18
CA ALA A 177 -9.55 16.98 5.43
C ALA A 177 -9.09 16.75 6.89
N GLU A 178 -10.02 16.90 7.85
CA GLU A 178 -9.76 16.65 9.28
C GLU A 178 -9.42 15.18 9.55
N VAL A 179 -10.16 14.26 8.91
CA VAL A 179 -9.92 12.82 9.03
C VAL A 179 -8.57 12.46 8.41
N ARG A 180 -8.24 13.02 7.24
CA ARG A 180 -6.92 12.83 6.61
C ARG A 180 -5.80 13.34 7.50
N HIS A 181 -5.96 14.51 8.12
CA HIS A 181 -4.97 15.05 9.04
C HIS A 181 -4.71 14.09 10.22
N LYS A 182 -5.78 13.54 10.81
CA LYS A 182 -5.67 12.55 11.88
C LYS A 182 -4.92 11.30 11.43
N ILE A 183 -5.27 10.75 10.26
CA ILE A 183 -4.60 9.58 9.66
C ILE A 183 -3.11 9.84 9.46
N TYR A 184 -2.75 10.99 8.86
CA TYR A 184 -1.35 11.32 8.60
C TYR A 184 -0.55 11.55 9.86
N THR A 185 -1.15 12.16 10.89
CA THR A 185 -0.52 12.27 12.21
C THR A 185 -0.27 10.91 12.83
N SER A 186 -1.25 10.01 12.82
CA SER A 186 -1.10 8.64 13.31
C SER A 186 0.01 7.88 12.56
N LEU A 187 0.08 8.00 11.24
CA LEU A 187 1.15 7.38 10.45
C LEU A 187 2.54 7.95 10.79
N GLN A 188 2.65 9.27 10.98
CA GLN A 188 3.92 9.91 11.37
C GLN A 188 4.38 9.47 12.76
N GLU A 189 3.47 9.33 13.72
CA GLU A 189 3.75 8.80 15.07
C GLU A 189 4.26 7.36 15.02
N LEU A 190 3.82 6.57 14.03
CA LEU A 190 4.27 5.20 13.77
C LEU A 190 5.58 5.16 12.95
N GLY A 191 6.13 6.31 12.56
CA GLY A 191 7.39 6.42 11.81
C GLY A 191 7.24 6.32 10.29
N PHE A 192 6.02 6.36 9.75
CA PHE A 192 5.78 6.39 8.31
C PHE A 192 5.72 7.82 7.78
N ASP A 193 6.16 8.00 6.54
CA ASP A 193 6.03 9.23 5.79
C ASP A 193 4.72 9.19 4.97
N PRO A 194 3.69 10.00 5.29
CA PRO A 194 2.44 10.00 4.52
C PRO A 194 2.59 10.39 3.06
N GLU A 195 3.70 11.04 2.66
CA GLU A 195 3.96 11.39 1.25
C GLU A 195 4.14 10.18 0.33
N ILE A 196 4.35 8.98 0.91
CA ILE A 196 4.39 7.73 0.12
C ILE A 196 3.00 7.28 -0.34
N LEU A 197 1.93 7.84 0.23
CA LEU A 197 0.57 7.45 -0.10
C LEU A 197 0.13 8.05 -1.44
N VAL A 198 -0.56 7.23 -2.20
CA VAL A 198 -1.13 7.58 -3.50
C VAL A 198 -2.64 7.43 -3.46
N LEU A 199 -3.35 8.46 -3.90
CA LEU A 199 -4.81 8.44 -4.00
C LEU A 199 -5.29 7.35 -4.96
N THR A 200 -6.24 6.55 -4.51
CA THR A 200 -6.94 5.60 -5.35
C THR A 200 -7.96 6.33 -6.24
N ASN A 201 -7.95 6.01 -7.51
CA ASN A 201 -8.89 6.63 -8.44
C ASN A 201 -10.26 5.96 -8.37
N HIS A 202 -11.28 6.70 -7.94
CA HIS A 202 -12.67 6.29 -7.88
C HIS A 202 -13.56 6.93 -8.98
N LYS A 203 -12.95 7.62 -9.97
CA LYS A 203 -13.71 8.25 -11.06
C LYS A 203 -14.17 7.21 -12.09
N ASN A 204 -15.41 7.32 -12.52
CA ASN A 204 -15.99 6.45 -13.54
C ASN A 204 -15.96 4.95 -13.18
N CYS A 205 -16.14 4.65 -11.90
CA CYS A 205 -16.28 3.27 -11.44
C CYS A 205 -17.64 2.68 -11.88
N PRO A 206 -17.67 1.37 -12.18
CA PRO A 206 -18.95 0.68 -12.40
C PRO A 206 -19.87 0.80 -11.17
N PRO A 207 -21.20 0.79 -11.34
CA PRO A 207 -22.17 1.03 -10.24
C PRO A 207 -22.03 0.07 -9.05
N GLN A 208 -21.46 -1.12 -9.27
CA GLN A 208 -21.26 -2.13 -8.24
C GLN A 208 -19.96 -1.97 -7.42
N PHE A 209 -19.23 -0.85 -7.63
CA PHE A 209 -17.94 -0.55 -6.97
C PHE A 209 -17.99 0.74 -6.17
#